data_924bb88e075254d7aab67255892b5bce
#
_entry.id   924bb88e075254d7aab67255892b5bce
#
_cell.length_a   1.000
_cell.length_b   1.000
_cell.length_c   1.000
_cell.angle_alpha   90.00
_cell.angle_beta   90.00
_cell.angle_gamma   90.00
#
_symmetry.space_group_name_H-M   'P 1'
#
loop_
_entity.id
_entity.type
_entity.pdbx_description
1 polymer ?
#
loop_
_entity_poly.entity_id
_entity_poly.type
_entity_poly.pdbx_seq_one_letter_code
_entity_poly.pdbx_strand_id
1 'polypeptide(L)'
;MPSAQEQYDDAMFAFSRGEYDQAIEKLQALLDSEPENFDARLALGMSYYRQGDYATALAEGHRAEQLRPKEQLVHTNLSLFYMKSGDKQKAEHHGLQARIAGWRDNMAPPGSDAAGDPELQMAKPKPPPVPVRDMPWKKNPPNPPKAG
;
A
#
# COMPACT_ATOMS: atom_id res chain seq x y z
N MET A 1 7.85 -22.72 23.16
CA MET A 1 8.31 -21.71 22.19
C MET A 1 7.13 -20.88 21.75
N PRO A 2 7.32 -19.60 21.65
CA PRO A 2 6.22 -18.76 21.19
C PRO A 2 5.93 -19.06 19.73
N SER A 3 4.67 -18.94 19.38
CA SER A 3 4.25 -19.10 18.00
C SER A 3 4.72 -17.93 17.17
N ALA A 4 4.65 -18.10 15.86
CA ALA A 4 5.01 -17.00 14.95
C ALA A 4 4.15 -15.76 15.23
N GLN A 5 2.87 -15.98 15.50
CA GLN A 5 1.98 -14.85 15.79
C GLN A 5 2.40 -14.15 17.09
N GLU A 6 2.77 -14.91 18.11
CA GLU A 6 3.23 -14.31 19.35
C GLU A 6 4.52 -13.54 19.17
N GLN A 7 5.43 -14.08 18.38
CA GLN A 7 6.67 -13.37 18.07
C GLN A 7 6.41 -12.08 17.33
N TYR A 8 5.49 -12.12 16.37
CA TYR A 8 5.11 -10.93 15.63
C TYR A 8 4.48 -9.89 16.55
N ASP A 9 3.57 -10.33 17.41
CA ASP A 9 2.88 -9.42 18.31
C ASP A 9 3.87 -8.76 19.29
N ASP A 10 4.85 -9.53 19.78
CA ASP A 10 5.89 -8.99 20.65
C ASP A 10 6.70 -7.92 19.92
N ALA A 11 7.03 -8.20 18.65
CA ALA A 11 7.80 -7.24 17.86
C ALA A 11 6.99 -5.97 17.64
N MET A 12 5.71 -6.10 17.35
CA MET A 12 4.87 -4.94 17.11
C MET A 12 4.61 -4.15 18.38
N PHE A 13 4.61 -4.82 19.52
CA PHE A 13 4.53 -4.13 20.79
C PHE A 13 5.78 -3.25 20.99
N ALA A 14 6.96 -3.82 20.73
CA ALA A 14 8.19 -3.03 20.81
C ALA A 14 8.17 -1.87 19.83
N PHE A 15 7.67 -2.12 18.61
CA PHE A 15 7.56 -1.08 17.61
C PHE A 15 6.66 0.07 18.12
N SER A 16 5.54 -0.28 18.71
CA SER A 16 4.60 0.74 19.18
C SER A 16 5.17 1.59 20.31
N ARG A 17 6.15 1.06 21.02
CA ARG A 17 6.82 1.81 22.07
C ARG A 17 8.01 2.60 21.56
N GLY A 18 8.29 2.55 20.29
CA GLY A 18 9.45 3.22 19.73
C GLY A 18 10.76 2.46 19.90
N GLU A 19 10.69 1.22 20.34
CA GLU A 19 11.86 0.40 20.56
C GLU A 19 12.19 -0.35 19.28
N TYR A 20 12.61 0.40 18.27
CA TYR A 20 12.78 -0.16 16.94
C TYR A 20 13.90 -1.19 16.86
N ASP A 21 14.96 -1.04 17.65
CA ASP A 21 16.03 -2.04 17.69
C ASP A 21 15.51 -3.38 18.13
N GLN A 22 14.68 -3.38 19.16
CA GLN A 22 14.11 -4.62 19.67
C GLN A 22 13.13 -5.21 18.68
N ALA A 23 12.35 -4.37 18.05
CA ALA A 23 11.40 -4.84 17.03
C ALA A 23 12.16 -5.51 15.90
N ILE A 24 13.26 -4.91 15.46
CA ILE A 24 14.08 -5.48 14.39
C ILE A 24 14.62 -6.83 14.78
N GLU A 25 15.18 -6.95 15.98
CA GLU A 25 15.73 -8.22 16.44
C GLU A 25 14.65 -9.31 16.43
N LYS A 26 13.50 -8.99 16.95
CA LYS A 26 12.43 -9.97 17.05
C LYS A 26 11.91 -10.35 15.67
N LEU A 27 11.79 -9.39 14.77
CA LEU A 27 11.32 -9.66 13.42
C LEU A 27 12.34 -10.46 12.63
N GLN A 28 13.61 -10.18 12.80
CA GLN A 28 14.65 -10.96 12.14
C GLN A 28 14.66 -12.40 12.62
N ALA A 29 14.49 -12.62 13.91
CA ALA A 29 14.43 -13.97 14.43
C ALA A 29 13.23 -14.72 13.86
N LEU A 30 12.09 -14.04 13.75
CA LEU A 30 10.91 -14.63 13.15
C LEU A 30 11.16 -14.98 11.69
N LEU A 31 11.78 -14.08 10.95
CA LEU A 31 12.04 -14.30 9.53
C LEU A 31 13.11 -15.37 9.30
N ASP A 32 13.98 -15.62 10.27
CA ASP A 32 14.93 -16.72 10.16
C ASP A 32 14.18 -18.06 10.13
N SER A 33 13.11 -18.16 10.88
CA SER A 33 12.32 -19.39 10.88
C SER A 33 11.23 -19.38 9.82
N GLU A 34 10.75 -18.22 9.43
CA GLU A 34 9.70 -18.08 8.42
C GLU A 34 10.07 -17.01 7.41
N PRO A 35 10.97 -17.31 6.50
CA PRO A 35 11.46 -16.28 5.56
C PRO A 35 10.39 -15.65 4.68
N GLU A 36 9.28 -16.34 4.49
CA GLU A 36 8.22 -15.84 3.65
C GLU A 36 7.07 -15.21 4.43
N ASN A 37 7.29 -14.93 5.70
CA ASN A 37 6.28 -14.26 6.49
C ASN A 37 6.15 -12.81 6.04
N PHE A 38 5.11 -12.55 5.28
CA PHE A 38 4.92 -11.25 4.64
C PHE A 38 4.78 -10.13 5.66
N ASP A 39 3.95 -10.34 6.67
CA ASP A 39 3.70 -9.30 7.68
C ASP A 39 4.96 -8.95 8.44
N ALA A 40 5.78 -9.95 8.76
CA ALA A 40 7.04 -9.69 9.44
C ALA A 40 7.99 -8.91 8.54
N ARG A 41 7.98 -9.20 7.25
CA ARG A 41 8.85 -8.49 6.31
C ARG A 41 8.43 -7.02 6.16
N LEU A 42 7.12 -6.78 6.08
CA LEU A 42 6.63 -5.41 6.04
C LEU A 42 7.00 -4.65 7.31
N ALA A 43 6.82 -5.28 8.45
CA ALA A 43 7.11 -4.63 9.73
C ALA A 43 8.59 -4.35 9.87
N LEU A 44 9.43 -5.25 9.38
CA LEU A 44 10.87 -5.06 9.44
C LEU A 44 11.27 -3.83 8.62
N GLY A 45 10.75 -3.71 7.40
CA GLY A 45 11.02 -2.54 6.58
C GLY A 45 10.62 -1.25 7.28
N MET A 46 9.44 -1.25 7.87
CA MET A 46 8.95 -0.07 8.57
C MET A 46 9.80 0.26 9.80
N SER A 47 10.31 -0.76 10.49
CA SER A 47 11.17 -0.54 11.64
C SER A 47 12.48 0.15 11.24
N TYR A 48 13.09 -0.30 10.15
CA TYR A 48 14.28 0.37 9.64
C TYR A 48 13.95 1.81 9.19
N TYR A 49 12.81 2.00 8.56
CA TYR A 49 12.39 3.32 8.14
C TYR A 49 12.29 4.27 9.35
N ARG A 50 11.71 3.79 10.44
CA ARG A 50 11.57 4.62 11.64
C ARG A 50 12.91 4.97 12.27
N GLN A 51 13.90 4.12 12.04
CA GLN A 51 15.25 4.43 12.50
C GLN A 51 16.00 5.37 11.58
N GLY A 52 15.44 5.66 10.42
CA GLY A 52 16.12 6.49 9.44
C GLY A 52 17.02 5.73 8.49
N ASP A 53 17.02 4.41 8.56
CA ASP A 53 17.84 3.58 7.67
C ASP A 53 17.00 3.26 6.41
N TYR A 54 16.91 4.23 5.53
CA TYR A 54 16.04 4.10 4.37
C TYR A 54 16.57 3.08 3.36
N ALA A 55 17.87 2.91 3.27
CA ALA A 55 18.43 1.95 2.33
C ALA A 55 18.04 0.52 2.70
N THR A 56 18.15 0.18 3.98
CA THR A 56 17.75 -1.14 4.44
C THR A 56 16.23 -1.31 4.38
N ALA A 57 15.51 -0.24 4.70
CA ALA A 57 14.05 -0.27 4.59
C ALA A 57 13.62 -0.58 3.16
N LEU A 58 14.29 0.02 2.18
CA LEU A 58 13.99 -0.24 0.77
C LEU A 58 14.29 -1.69 0.40
N ALA A 59 15.40 -2.22 0.88
CA ALA A 59 15.74 -3.61 0.59
C ALA A 59 14.66 -4.56 1.12
N GLU A 60 14.20 -4.30 2.34
CA GLU A 60 13.15 -5.14 2.91
C GLU A 60 11.82 -4.92 2.21
N GLY A 61 11.55 -3.70 1.80
CA GLY A 61 10.34 -3.40 1.05
C GLY A 61 10.30 -4.14 -0.28
N HIS A 62 11.43 -4.21 -0.98
CA HIS A 62 11.48 -4.95 -2.23
C HIS A 62 11.38 -6.45 -2.02
N ARG A 63 11.87 -6.96 -0.91
CA ARG A 63 11.66 -8.37 -0.58
C ARG A 63 10.18 -8.66 -0.34
N ALA A 64 9.49 -7.76 0.33
CA ALA A 64 8.04 -7.89 0.52
C ALA A 64 7.32 -7.83 -0.82
N GLU A 65 7.80 -6.98 -1.72
CA GLU A 65 7.22 -6.86 -3.05
C GLU A 65 7.36 -8.18 -3.82
N GLN A 66 8.48 -8.85 -3.67
CA GLN A 66 8.66 -10.14 -4.32
C GLN A 66 7.69 -11.18 -3.80
N LEU A 67 7.34 -11.09 -2.51
CA LEU A 67 6.39 -12.03 -1.93
C LEU A 67 4.96 -11.74 -2.39
N ARG A 68 4.59 -10.47 -2.44
CA ARG A 68 3.23 -10.08 -2.84
C ARG A 68 3.29 -8.80 -3.66
N PRO A 69 3.54 -8.91 -4.95
CA PRO A 69 3.80 -7.71 -5.77
C PRO A 69 2.60 -6.80 -5.99
N LYS A 70 1.40 -7.29 -5.72
CA LYS A 70 0.21 -6.48 -5.93
C LYS A 70 -0.44 -6.01 -4.64
N GLU A 71 0.26 -6.14 -3.54
CA GLU A 71 -0.28 -5.74 -2.26
C GLU A 71 -0.15 -4.23 -2.09
N GLN A 72 -1.25 -3.58 -1.74
CA GLN A 72 -1.25 -2.12 -1.61
C GLN A 72 -0.22 -1.63 -0.59
N LEU A 73 -0.12 -2.31 0.55
CA LEU A 73 0.79 -1.86 1.61
C LEU A 73 2.24 -1.89 1.19
N VAL A 74 2.63 -2.85 0.36
CA VAL A 74 3.98 -2.92 -0.14
C VAL A 74 4.33 -1.65 -0.89
N HIS A 75 3.46 -1.26 -1.80
CA HIS A 75 3.74 -0.10 -2.64
C HIS A 75 3.62 1.21 -1.87
N THR A 76 2.72 1.25 -0.90
CA THR A 76 2.62 2.42 -0.02
C THR A 76 3.92 2.62 0.76
N ASN A 77 4.45 1.53 1.32
CA ASN A 77 5.69 1.60 2.07
C ASN A 77 6.87 1.96 1.17
N LEU A 78 6.95 1.34 -0.01
CA LEU A 78 8.04 1.65 -0.92
C LEU A 78 7.99 3.10 -1.38
N SER A 79 6.80 3.61 -1.65
CA SER A 79 6.65 5.01 -2.03
C SER A 79 7.18 5.92 -0.92
N LEU A 80 6.81 5.63 0.31
CA LEU A 80 7.26 6.42 1.45
C LEU A 80 8.77 6.36 1.61
N PHE A 81 9.33 5.16 1.50
CA PHE A 81 10.78 4.98 1.66
C PHE A 81 11.55 5.71 0.57
N TYR A 82 11.07 5.63 -0.67
CA TYR A 82 11.72 6.35 -1.76
C TYR A 82 11.59 7.86 -1.62
N MET A 83 10.43 8.32 -1.15
CA MET A 83 10.25 9.75 -0.94
C MET A 83 11.26 10.27 0.08
N LYS A 84 11.44 9.54 1.16
CA LYS A 84 12.38 9.97 2.20
C LYS A 84 13.84 9.85 1.75
N SER A 85 14.13 8.93 0.86
CA SER A 85 15.49 8.79 0.35
C SER A 85 15.78 9.76 -0.80
N GLY A 86 14.77 10.50 -1.25
CA GLY A 86 14.98 11.52 -2.27
C GLY A 86 14.70 11.10 -3.70
N ASP A 87 14.25 9.88 -3.93
CA ASP A 87 13.95 9.39 -5.27
C ASP A 87 12.47 9.59 -5.57
N LYS A 88 12.13 10.78 -6.04
CA LYS A 88 10.74 11.11 -6.26
C LYS A 88 10.10 10.32 -7.38
N GLN A 89 10.86 9.98 -8.41
CA GLN A 89 10.30 9.23 -9.53
C GLN A 89 9.85 7.84 -9.10
N LYS A 90 10.69 7.16 -8.34
CA LYS A 90 10.32 5.83 -7.87
C LYS A 90 9.22 5.92 -6.82
N ALA A 91 9.23 6.97 -6.01
CA ALA A 91 8.16 7.18 -5.04
C ALA A 91 6.83 7.33 -5.75
N GLU A 92 6.79 8.10 -6.83
CA GLU A 92 5.56 8.29 -7.59
C GLU A 92 5.12 7.01 -8.28
N HIS A 93 6.07 6.24 -8.80
CA HIS A 93 5.74 4.97 -9.43
C HIS A 93 5.05 4.04 -8.44
N HIS A 94 5.63 3.88 -7.27
CA HIS A 94 5.02 2.99 -6.27
C HIS A 94 3.74 3.59 -5.69
N GLY A 95 3.67 4.90 -5.58
CA GLY A 95 2.43 5.54 -5.17
C GLY A 95 1.29 5.24 -6.12
N LEU A 96 1.58 5.24 -7.43
CA LEU A 96 0.59 4.88 -8.43
C LEU A 96 0.20 3.42 -8.30
N GLN A 97 1.19 2.53 -8.10
CA GLN A 97 0.90 1.11 -7.92
C GLN A 97 0.03 0.89 -6.69
N ALA A 98 0.26 1.63 -5.62
CA ALA A 98 -0.55 1.52 -4.41
C ALA A 98 -1.99 1.94 -4.69
N ARG A 99 -2.17 3.01 -5.44
CA ARG A 99 -3.53 3.45 -5.78
C ARG A 99 -4.24 2.44 -6.65
N ILE A 100 -3.53 1.87 -7.62
CA ILE A 100 -4.13 0.85 -8.48
C ILE A 100 -4.52 -0.38 -7.66
N ALA A 101 -3.66 -0.82 -6.77
CA ALA A 101 -3.95 -1.97 -5.94
C ALA A 101 -5.14 -1.70 -5.03
N GLY A 102 -5.17 -0.53 -4.41
CA GLY A 102 -6.27 -0.17 -3.53
C GLY A 102 -7.59 -0.06 -4.28
N TRP A 103 -7.56 0.52 -5.47
CA TRP A 103 -8.74 0.63 -6.28
C TRP A 103 -9.26 -0.75 -6.68
N ARG A 104 -8.35 -1.62 -7.10
CA ARG A 104 -8.74 -2.98 -7.47
C ARG A 104 -9.39 -3.72 -6.29
N ASP A 105 -8.79 -3.59 -5.11
CA ASP A 105 -9.33 -4.26 -3.93
C ASP A 105 -10.68 -3.70 -3.55
N ASN A 106 -10.87 -2.40 -3.68
CA ASN A 106 -12.14 -1.79 -3.35
C ASN A 106 -13.25 -2.16 -4.34
N MET A 107 -12.89 -2.50 -5.55
CA MET A 107 -13.88 -2.88 -6.55
C MET A 107 -14.22 -4.36 -6.45
N ALA A 108 -13.46 -5.13 -5.72
CA ALA A 108 -13.72 -6.55 -5.60
C ALA A 108 -14.72 -6.81 -4.49
N PRO A 109 -15.72 -7.64 -4.69
CA PRO A 109 -16.62 -8.00 -3.61
C PRO A 109 -15.86 -8.81 -2.57
N PRO A 110 -16.26 -8.71 -1.33
CA PRO A 110 -15.59 -9.46 -0.28
C PRO A 110 -15.64 -10.95 -0.56
N GLY A 111 -14.52 -11.60 -0.37
CA GLY A 111 -14.48 -13.04 -0.55
C GLY A 111 -14.50 -13.51 -1.97
N SER A 112 -14.46 -12.62 -2.94
CA SER A 112 -14.50 -13.05 -4.31
C SER A 112 -13.18 -12.81 -4.96
N ASP A 113 -12.95 -13.55 -6.00
CA ASP A 113 -11.82 -13.32 -6.84
C ASP A 113 -12.33 -12.43 -7.94
N ALA A 114 -12.06 -11.19 -7.84
CA ALA A 114 -12.59 -10.23 -8.80
C ALA A 114 -12.22 -10.57 -10.20
N ALA A 115 -11.07 -11.14 -10.37
CA ALA A 115 -10.67 -11.45 -11.69
C ALA A 115 -11.46 -12.57 -12.27
N GLY A 116 -12.10 -13.34 -11.46
CA GLY A 116 -12.83 -14.45 -11.97
C GLY A 116 -14.26 -14.16 -12.31
N ASP A 117 -14.71 -12.95 -12.13
CA ASP A 117 -16.12 -12.65 -12.37
C ASP A 117 -16.26 -11.44 -13.27
N PRO A 118 -16.26 -11.64 -14.55
CA PRO A 118 -16.39 -10.52 -15.48
C PRO A 118 -17.71 -9.79 -15.34
N GLU A 119 -18.71 -10.48 -14.95
CA GLU A 119 -20.00 -9.84 -14.81
C GLU A 119 -19.98 -8.83 -13.71
N LEU A 120 -19.34 -9.14 -12.61
CA LEU A 120 -19.21 -8.19 -11.55
C LEU A 120 -18.38 -7.02 -11.97
N GLN A 121 -17.36 -7.26 -12.72
CA GLN A 121 -16.56 -6.17 -13.21
C GLN A 121 -17.32 -5.26 -14.11
N MET A 122 -18.21 -5.81 -14.90
CA MET A 122 -18.99 -4.97 -15.77
C MET A 122 -20.07 -4.21 -15.03
N ALA A 123 -20.56 -4.80 -14.00
CA ALA A 123 -21.63 -4.15 -13.29
C ALA A 123 -21.17 -3.00 -12.47
N LYS A 124 -19.95 -3.00 -12.10
CA LYS A 124 -19.53 -2.00 -11.28
C LYS A 124 -18.99 -0.88 -11.79
N PRO A 125 -18.40 -0.82 -12.67
CA PRO A 125 -17.61 0.14 -13.02
C PRO A 125 -17.92 1.39 -13.28
N LYS A 126 -18.86 1.64 -13.82
CA LYS A 126 -19.04 2.85 -14.23
C LYS A 126 -19.56 3.61 -13.28
N PRO A 127 -18.83 4.36 -12.64
CA PRO A 127 -19.37 5.37 -11.89
C PRO A 127 -20.24 6.10 -12.76
N PRO A 128 -21.23 6.52 -12.32
CA PRO A 128 -22.11 7.32 -13.05
C PRO A 128 -21.32 8.42 -13.51
N PRO A 129 -21.54 8.81 -14.63
CA PRO A 129 -20.87 9.87 -15.19
C PRO A 129 -21.11 10.95 -14.32
N VAL A 130 -20.13 11.43 -13.87
CA VAL A 130 -20.23 12.49 -13.15
C VAL A 130 -20.89 13.47 -13.80
N PRO A 131 -21.67 14.07 -13.24
CA PRO A 131 -22.35 15.10 -13.80
C PRO A 131 -21.43 16.21 -13.97
N VAL A 132 -20.72 16.12 -14.95
CA VAL A 132 -19.97 17.20 -15.36
C VAL A 132 -20.78 18.41 -15.45
N ARG A 133 -21.99 18.24 -15.86
CA ARG A 133 -22.83 19.39 -16.01
C ARG A 133 -23.14 20.03 -14.68
N ASP A 134 -22.88 19.39 -13.59
CA ASP A 134 -23.13 20.01 -12.33
C ASP A 134 -22.00 20.89 -11.91
N MET A 135 -20.97 20.97 -12.69
CA MET A 135 -19.92 21.84 -12.36
C MET A 135 -20.34 23.24 -12.75
N PRO A 136 -20.24 24.18 -11.87
CA PRO A 136 -20.72 25.53 -12.16
C PRO A 136 -20.09 26.13 -13.38
N TRP A 137 -18.80 25.88 -13.58
CA TRP A 137 -18.17 26.46 -14.73
C TRP A 137 -18.64 25.85 -16.03
N LYS A 138 -19.24 24.68 -15.97
CA LYS A 138 -19.73 24.10 -17.16
C LYS A 138 -21.12 24.56 -17.45
N LYS A 139 -21.87 24.86 -16.48
CA LYS A 139 -23.20 25.29 -16.71
C LYS A 139 -23.25 26.58 -17.33
N ASN A 140 -22.32 27.35 -17.14
CA ASN A 140 -22.35 28.60 -17.71
C ASN A 140 -21.77 28.58 -18.94
N PRO A 141 -21.99 28.20 -19.69
CA PRO A 141 -21.37 28.29 -20.90
C PRO A 141 -21.87 29.32 -21.53
N PRO A 142 -22.01 29.67 -21.26
CA PRO A 142 -22.39 30.23 -21.66
C PRO A 142 -22.99 30.49 -22.08
N ASN A 143 -23.34 30.29 -21.97
CA ASN A 143 -23.83 30.63 -22.39
C ASN A 143 -24.10 31.07 -22.89
N PRO A 144 -24.33 31.18 -23.14
CA PRO A 144 -24.60 31.41 -23.72
C PRO A 144 -24.83 32.02 -24.20
N PRO A 145 -24.84 32.23 -24.51
CA PRO A 145 -25.05 32.83 -24.79
C PRO A 145 -25.67 33.19 -25.00
N LYS A 146 -26.03 33.27 -24.94
CA LYS A 146 -26.39 33.59 -25.04
C LYS A 146 -26.80 34.05 -25.45
N ALA A 147 -27.20 33.90 -25.63
CA ALA A 147 -27.36 34.25 -25.98
C ALA A 147 -27.54 34.76 -26.20
N GLY A 148 -27.51 34.78 -26.11
CA GLY A 148 -27.36 35.11 -26.41
C GLY A 148 -27.12 35.17 -26.29
#